data_d9fa9a85bca73463aad934b574786828
#
_entry.id   d9fa9a85bca73463aad934b574786828
#
_cell.length_a   1.000
_cell.length_b   1.000
_cell.length_c   1.000
_cell.angle_alpha   90.00
_cell.angle_beta   90.00
_cell.angle_gamma   90.00
#
_symmetry.space_group_name_H-M   'P 1'
#
loop_
_entity.id
_entity.type
_entity.pdbx_description
1 polymer ?
#
loop_
_entity_poly.entity_id
_entity_poly.type
_entity_poly.pdbx_seq_one_letter_code
_entity_poly.pdbx_strand_id
1 'polypeptide(L)'
;MSEVKGTGRVKRGMAEMLKGGVIMDVVNAEQAKIAEDAGAVAVMALERVPADIRAQGGVARMSDPDMIEKIQASVSIPVMAKARIGHFVEAQVLQSLGVDYIDESEVLTPADYENHIDKWDFTIPFVCGATNLGEALRRINEGAAMIRSKGEAGTGDVSNAMQHMRKIGGEIRRLSSMREDELYVAAKELQAPYELVKEVAQSGKLPVVLFTAGGIATPADAALMMAMGADGVFIGSGIFKSGNPAQRAAACVKATTFWQDAKVVADASRGLGEAMVGINVADLPAPHRLAERGW
;
A
#
# COMPACT_ATOMS: atom_id res chain seq x y z
N MET A 1 22.26 -28.49 -3.07
CA MET A 1 21.23 -27.94 -3.98
C MET A 1 20.98 -26.52 -3.46
N SER A 2 21.27 -25.48 -4.25
CA SER A 2 20.91 -24.12 -3.85
C SER A 2 19.38 -24.06 -3.78
N GLU A 3 18.83 -23.69 -2.63
CA GLU A 3 17.41 -23.39 -2.51
C GLU A 3 17.04 -22.37 -3.60
N VAL A 4 16.03 -22.70 -4.38
CA VAL A 4 15.51 -21.79 -5.41
C VAL A 4 14.83 -20.66 -4.63
N LYS A 5 15.52 -19.56 -4.41
CA LYS A 5 14.95 -18.33 -3.83
C LYS A 5 13.75 -17.90 -4.68
N GLY A 6 12.72 -17.33 -4.07
CA GLY A 6 11.54 -16.85 -4.76
C GLY A 6 11.91 -15.95 -5.93
N THR A 7 11.55 -16.38 -7.15
CA THR A 7 11.84 -15.61 -8.37
C THR A 7 10.97 -14.36 -8.43
N GLY A 8 11.40 -13.33 -9.15
CA GLY A 8 10.59 -12.13 -9.39
C GLY A 8 9.21 -12.45 -9.96
N ARG A 9 9.11 -13.50 -10.81
CA ARG A 9 7.84 -14.00 -11.38
C ARG A 9 6.91 -14.54 -10.29
N VAL A 10 7.43 -15.34 -9.35
CA VAL A 10 6.63 -15.90 -8.24
C VAL A 10 6.16 -14.78 -7.31
N LYS A 11 7.05 -13.88 -6.91
CA LYS A 11 6.72 -12.75 -6.03
C LYS A 11 5.63 -11.85 -6.64
N ARG A 12 5.76 -11.50 -7.93
CA ARG A 12 4.75 -10.71 -8.66
C ARG A 12 3.43 -11.47 -8.80
N GLY A 13 3.47 -12.78 -9.06
CA GLY A 13 2.29 -13.64 -9.12
C GLY A 13 1.52 -13.69 -7.81
N MET A 14 2.21 -13.74 -6.67
CA MET A 14 1.57 -13.65 -5.36
C MET A 14 0.84 -12.30 -5.19
N ALA A 15 1.46 -11.19 -5.56
CA ALA A 15 0.84 -9.86 -5.50
C ALA A 15 -0.37 -9.72 -6.45
N GLU A 16 -0.30 -10.31 -7.65
CA GLU A 16 -1.41 -10.34 -8.62
C GLU A 16 -2.67 -11.02 -8.07
N MET A 17 -2.54 -11.99 -7.16
CA MET A 17 -3.67 -12.69 -6.55
C MET A 17 -4.54 -11.78 -5.68
N LEU A 18 -4.03 -10.64 -5.25
CA LEU A 18 -4.72 -9.70 -4.35
C LEU A 18 -5.55 -8.65 -5.11
N LYS A 19 -5.49 -8.61 -6.44
CA LYS A 19 -6.21 -7.64 -7.28
C LYS A 19 -7.71 -7.64 -7.02
N GLY A 20 -8.28 -6.45 -7.04
CA GLY A 20 -9.71 -6.21 -6.81
C GLY A 20 -10.11 -6.21 -5.35
N GLY A 21 -9.16 -6.41 -4.43
CA GLY A 21 -9.40 -6.57 -3.02
C GLY A 21 -9.03 -5.40 -2.14
N VAL A 22 -9.39 -5.54 -0.87
CA VAL A 22 -9.02 -4.62 0.21
C VAL A 22 -8.03 -5.31 1.13
N ILE A 23 -6.92 -4.65 1.40
CA ILE A 23 -5.95 -5.03 2.43
C ILE A 23 -6.20 -4.13 3.64
N MET A 24 -6.37 -4.71 4.83
CA MET A 24 -6.72 -3.94 6.02
C MET A 24 -5.58 -3.91 7.03
N ASP A 25 -5.19 -2.70 7.47
CA ASP A 25 -4.24 -2.53 8.57
C ASP A 25 -4.92 -2.89 9.90
N VAL A 26 -4.34 -3.83 10.63
CA VAL A 26 -4.89 -4.36 11.88
C VAL A 26 -3.85 -4.36 12.99
N VAL A 27 -4.28 -4.18 14.25
CA VAL A 27 -3.38 -4.08 15.41
C VAL A 27 -3.53 -5.24 16.39
N ASN A 28 -4.44 -6.17 16.13
CA ASN A 28 -4.67 -7.37 16.96
C ASN A 28 -5.48 -8.43 16.20
N ALA A 29 -5.62 -9.61 16.80
CA ALA A 29 -6.35 -10.74 16.25
C ALA A 29 -7.86 -10.46 16.05
N GLU A 30 -8.48 -9.66 16.90
CA GLU A 30 -9.90 -9.30 16.78
C GLU A 30 -10.14 -8.46 15.52
N GLN A 31 -9.31 -7.45 15.28
CA GLN A 31 -9.39 -6.64 14.06
C GLN A 31 -9.08 -7.46 12.81
N ALA A 32 -8.09 -8.38 12.89
CA ALA A 32 -7.78 -9.28 11.79
C ALA A 32 -8.99 -10.17 11.43
N LYS A 33 -9.70 -10.67 12.43
CA LYS A 33 -10.92 -11.46 12.22
C LYS A 33 -12.06 -10.64 11.60
N ILE A 34 -12.26 -9.40 12.07
CA ILE A 34 -13.21 -8.46 11.44
C ILE A 34 -12.87 -8.24 9.96
N ALA A 35 -11.59 -8.07 9.64
CA ALA A 35 -11.15 -7.87 8.26
C ALA A 35 -11.43 -9.10 7.39
N GLU A 36 -11.07 -10.29 7.87
CA GLU A 36 -11.34 -11.56 7.15
C GLU A 36 -12.83 -11.78 6.95
N ASP A 37 -13.65 -11.61 7.99
CA ASP A 37 -15.11 -11.80 7.93
C ASP A 37 -15.79 -10.78 6.99
N ALA A 38 -15.18 -9.60 6.83
CA ALA A 38 -15.62 -8.59 5.87
C ALA A 38 -15.23 -8.91 4.42
N GLY A 39 -14.36 -9.89 4.19
CA GLY A 39 -13.88 -10.29 2.86
C GLY A 39 -12.60 -9.56 2.41
N ALA A 40 -11.77 -9.10 3.34
CA ALA A 40 -10.43 -8.61 3.00
C ALA A 40 -9.60 -9.70 2.34
N VAL A 41 -8.75 -9.33 1.38
CA VAL A 41 -7.87 -10.28 0.67
C VAL A 41 -6.56 -10.52 1.41
N ALA A 42 -6.20 -9.66 2.33
CA ALA A 42 -5.06 -9.79 3.23
C ALA A 42 -5.21 -8.80 4.40
N VAL A 43 -4.44 -9.01 5.46
CA VAL A 43 -4.28 -8.05 6.55
C VAL A 43 -2.83 -7.59 6.65
N MET A 44 -2.64 -6.35 7.13
CA MET A 44 -1.35 -5.76 7.43
C MET A 44 -1.20 -5.59 8.93
N ALA A 45 -0.31 -6.35 9.55
CA ALA A 45 -0.05 -6.28 10.98
C ALA A 45 0.71 -4.99 11.33
N LEU A 46 0.15 -4.18 12.22
CA LEU A 46 0.72 -2.94 12.73
C LEU A 46 0.60 -2.88 14.25
N GLU A 47 1.61 -2.35 14.92
CA GLU A 47 1.52 -2.08 16.36
C GLU A 47 0.45 -1.04 16.68
N ARG A 48 0.32 -0.04 15.80
CA ARG A 48 -0.64 1.07 15.90
C ARG A 48 -1.10 1.47 14.50
N VAL A 49 -2.38 1.77 14.34
CA VAL A 49 -2.87 2.34 13.07
C VAL A 49 -2.23 3.72 12.81
N PRO A 50 -2.08 4.15 11.55
CA PRO A 50 -1.37 5.39 11.22
C PRO A 50 -1.87 6.64 11.94
N ALA A 51 -3.18 6.74 12.22
CA ALA A 51 -3.75 7.84 13.00
C ALA A 51 -3.17 7.91 14.43
N ASP A 52 -2.97 6.76 15.08
CA ASP A 52 -2.38 6.69 16.42
C ASP A 52 -0.87 6.98 16.41
N ILE A 53 -0.16 6.54 15.36
CA ILE A 53 1.26 6.87 15.16
C ILE A 53 1.43 8.41 15.13
N ARG A 54 0.57 9.11 14.38
CA ARG A 54 0.60 10.59 14.33
C ARG A 54 0.32 11.22 15.68
N ALA A 55 -0.72 10.76 16.38
CA ALA A 55 -1.10 11.29 17.68
C ALA A 55 -0.03 11.10 18.77
N GLN A 56 0.84 10.10 18.62
CA GLN A 56 1.84 9.71 19.60
C GLN A 56 3.29 10.12 19.21
N GLY A 57 3.44 11.14 18.39
CA GLY A 57 4.74 11.73 18.09
C GLY A 57 5.44 11.21 16.83
N GLY A 58 4.79 10.35 16.04
CA GLY A 58 5.24 9.96 14.70
C GLY A 58 6.36 8.92 14.63
N VAL A 59 6.94 8.47 15.76
CA VAL A 59 7.97 7.41 15.77
C VAL A 59 7.29 6.05 15.84
N ALA A 60 7.56 5.21 14.84
CA ALA A 60 7.05 3.85 14.76
C ALA A 60 8.11 2.89 14.23
N ARG A 61 8.05 1.65 14.65
CA ARG A 61 9.01 0.57 14.35
C ARG A 61 8.25 -0.69 13.90
N MET A 62 9.00 -1.73 13.55
CA MET A 62 8.45 -3.07 13.31
C MET A 62 7.59 -3.51 14.51
N SER A 63 6.48 -4.16 14.23
CA SER A 63 5.59 -4.73 15.26
C SER A 63 6.25 -5.85 16.03
N ASP A 64 5.78 -6.06 17.27
CA ASP A 64 6.20 -7.17 18.12
C ASP A 64 5.92 -8.53 17.43
N PRO A 65 6.90 -9.45 17.37
CA PRO A 65 6.72 -10.78 16.81
C PRO A 65 5.53 -11.56 17.38
N ASP A 66 5.32 -11.54 18.70
CA ASP A 66 4.20 -12.23 19.34
C ASP A 66 2.83 -11.72 18.86
N MET A 67 2.74 -10.42 18.55
CA MET A 67 1.52 -9.84 17.99
C MET A 67 1.29 -10.32 16.55
N ILE A 68 2.34 -10.36 15.72
CA ILE A 68 2.27 -10.84 14.35
C ILE A 68 1.83 -12.31 14.33
N GLU A 69 2.46 -13.16 15.14
CA GLU A 69 2.11 -14.58 15.23
C GLU A 69 0.67 -14.82 15.71
N LYS A 70 0.17 -14.01 16.67
CA LYS A 70 -1.24 -14.05 17.09
C LYS A 70 -2.19 -13.68 15.97
N ILE A 71 -1.85 -12.70 15.13
CA ILE A 71 -2.63 -12.35 13.96
C ILE A 71 -2.60 -13.49 12.95
N GLN A 72 -1.42 -14.04 12.61
CA GLN A 72 -1.30 -15.18 11.71
C GLN A 72 -2.12 -16.40 12.17
N ALA A 73 -2.14 -16.68 13.47
CA ALA A 73 -2.92 -17.77 14.02
C ALA A 73 -4.46 -17.53 13.99
N SER A 74 -4.90 -16.29 13.81
CA SER A 74 -6.33 -15.93 13.89
C SER A 74 -7.04 -15.91 12.54
N VAL A 75 -6.33 -15.84 11.41
CA VAL A 75 -6.90 -15.70 10.08
C VAL A 75 -6.33 -16.72 9.10
N SER A 76 -7.08 -16.99 8.02
CA SER A 76 -6.64 -17.87 6.92
C SER A 76 -6.16 -17.07 5.69
N ILE A 77 -6.42 -15.78 5.66
CA ILE A 77 -5.95 -14.88 4.59
C ILE A 77 -4.50 -14.46 4.83
N PRO A 78 -3.75 -14.05 3.78
CA PRO A 78 -2.37 -13.60 3.91
C PRO A 78 -2.16 -12.51 4.96
N VAL A 79 -1.05 -12.62 5.69
CA VAL A 79 -0.62 -11.63 6.69
C VAL A 79 0.63 -10.92 6.21
N MET A 80 0.55 -9.60 6.12
CA MET A 80 1.66 -8.72 5.81
C MET A 80 2.17 -8.05 7.09
N ALA A 81 3.43 -7.62 7.08
CA ALA A 81 3.98 -6.80 8.16
C ALA A 81 4.92 -5.72 7.60
N LYS A 82 5.13 -4.64 8.38
CA LYS A 82 5.94 -3.50 7.94
C LYS A 82 7.36 -3.55 8.50
N ALA A 83 8.33 -3.31 7.63
CA ALA A 83 9.71 -2.99 7.99
C ALA A 83 9.97 -1.49 7.77
N ARG A 84 10.86 -0.90 8.55
CA ARG A 84 11.34 0.46 8.34
C ARG A 84 12.15 0.54 7.06
N ILE A 85 12.07 1.67 6.35
CA ILE A 85 12.88 1.92 5.17
C ILE A 85 14.36 1.73 5.50
N GLY A 86 15.06 0.91 4.69
CA GLY A 86 16.47 0.57 4.82
C GLY A 86 16.82 -0.43 5.94
N HIS A 87 15.84 -0.86 6.74
CA HIS A 87 16.11 -1.77 7.86
C HIS A 87 16.03 -3.24 7.44
N PHE A 88 17.05 -3.72 6.71
CA PHE A 88 17.08 -5.09 6.19
C PHE A 88 17.01 -6.17 7.29
N VAL A 89 17.48 -5.89 8.50
CA VAL A 89 17.37 -6.85 9.62
C VAL A 89 15.92 -7.03 10.08
N GLU A 90 15.11 -5.96 10.14
CA GLU A 90 13.67 -6.11 10.39
C GLU A 90 13.01 -7.00 9.31
N ALA A 91 13.37 -6.81 8.04
CA ALA A 91 12.87 -7.66 6.97
C ALA A 91 13.31 -9.13 7.12
N GLN A 92 14.55 -9.40 7.57
CA GLN A 92 15.01 -10.75 7.88
C GLN A 92 14.20 -11.38 9.01
N VAL A 93 13.90 -10.62 10.08
CA VAL A 93 13.05 -11.08 11.19
C VAL A 93 11.66 -11.42 10.66
N LEU A 94 11.02 -10.51 9.90
CA LEU A 94 9.68 -10.74 9.35
C LEU A 94 9.63 -11.95 8.42
N GLN A 95 10.65 -12.14 7.56
CA GLN A 95 10.74 -13.34 6.74
C GLN A 95 10.89 -14.61 7.60
N SER A 96 11.62 -14.56 8.71
CA SER A 96 11.78 -15.71 9.63
C SER A 96 10.50 -16.08 10.36
N LEU A 97 9.60 -15.10 10.60
CA LEU A 97 8.26 -15.32 11.16
C LEU A 97 7.27 -15.90 10.14
N GLY A 98 7.66 -15.99 8.88
CA GLY A 98 6.83 -16.54 7.82
C GLY A 98 5.63 -15.66 7.45
N VAL A 99 5.76 -14.32 7.53
CA VAL A 99 4.74 -13.43 6.97
C VAL A 99 4.70 -13.59 5.44
N ASP A 100 3.55 -13.33 4.82
CA ASP A 100 3.36 -13.58 3.39
C ASP A 100 3.93 -12.45 2.51
N TYR A 101 3.97 -11.20 3.04
CA TYR A 101 4.52 -10.01 2.36
C TYR A 101 5.16 -9.09 3.38
N ILE A 102 6.17 -8.34 2.94
CA ILE A 102 6.79 -7.27 3.74
C ILE A 102 6.50 -5.92 3.06
N ASP A 103 5.97 -4.95 3.79
CA ASP A 103 5.85 -3.56 3.34
C ASP A 103 7.02 -2.75 3.91
N GLU A 104 7.98 -2.40 3.06
CA GLU A 104 9.01 -1.42 3.39
C GLU A 104 8.36 -0.04 3.34
N SER A 105 8.06 0.50 4.53
CA SER A 105 7.02 1.51 4.68
C SER A 105 7.49 2.83 5.27
N GLU A 106 7.13 3.93 4.60
CA GLU A 106 7.26 5.30 5.08
C GLU A 106 6.38 5.61 6.29
N VAL A 107 5.36 4.80 6.58
CA VAL A 107 4.52 4.93 7.78
C VAL A 107 5.35 4.72 9.04
N LEU A 108 6.33 3.80 8.99
CA LEU A 108 7.32 3.65 10.05
C LEU A 108 8.43 4.71 9.91
N THR A 109 9.15 4.94 11.00
CA THR A 109 10.29 5.86 10.99
C THR A 109 11.44 5.26 10.20
N PRO A 110 11.97 5.91 9.15
CA PRO A 110 13.09 5.37 8.38
C PRO A 110 14.30 5.05 9.26
N ALA A 111 14.94 3.93 8.99
CA ALA A 111 16.22 3.57 9.58
C ALA A 111 17.40 4.09 8.74
N ASP A 112 17.17 4.23 7.43
CA ASP A 112 18.10 4.82 6.48
C ASP A 112 17.34 5.83 5.61
N TYR A 113 17.88 7.03 5.43
CA TYR A 113 17.27 8.08 4.61
C TYR A 113 17.71 8.06 3.16
N GLU A 114 18.77 7.28 2.83
CA GLU A 114 19.37 7.24 1.50
C GLU A 114 19.12 5.89 0.81
N ASN A 115 19.16 4.79 1.57
CA ASN A 115 19.10 3.45 1.02
C ASN A 115 17.81 2.73 1.39
N HIS A 116 17.21 2.07 0.41
CA HIS A 116 16.15 1.09 0.61
C HIS A 116 16.74 -0.33 0.70
N ILE A 117 15.93 -1.25 1.21
CA ILE A 117 16.30 -2.67 1.29
C ILE A 117 16.49 -3.24 -0.13
N ASP A 118 17.55 -4.01 -0.37
CA ASP A 118 17.65 -4.85 -1.56
C ASP A 118 16.72 -6.06 -1.43
N LYS A 119 15.59 -5.99 -2.12
CA LYS A 119 14.51 -6.98 -2.04
C LYS A 119 14.80 -8.25 -2.83
N TRP A 120 15.86 -8.23 -3.63
CA TRP A 120 16.32 -9.42 -4.34
C TRP A 120 17.00 -10.44 -3.43
N ASP A 121 17.49 -9.99 -2.26
CA ASP A 121 18.05 -10.87 -1.23
C ASP A 121 17.02 -11.72 -0.47
N PHE A 122 15.73 -11.45 -0.68
CA PHE A 122 14.62 -12.10 0.03
C PHE A 122 13.80 -13.00 -0.89
N THR A 123 13.20 -14.04 -0.31
CA THR A 123 12.28 -14.94 -1.03
C THR A 123 10.84 -14.48 -1.00
N ILE A 124 10.49 -13.64 -0.05
CA ILE A 124 9.17 -13.05 0.17
C ILE A 124 8.92 -11.83 -0.72
N PRO A 125 7.71 -11.58 -1.22
CA PRO A 125 7.37 -10.37 -1.97
C PRO A 125 7.34 -9.12 -1.07
N PHE A 126 7.81 -8.00 -1.63
CA PHE A 126 7.78 -6.69 -0.98
C PHE A 126 6.74 -5.76 -1.60
N VAL A 127 6.12 -4.97 -0.73
CA VAL A 127 5.28 -3.83 -1.04
C VAL A 127 6.06 -2.55 -0.75
N CYS A 128 5.95 -1.54 -1.60
CA CYS A 128 6.56 -0.23 -1.37
C CYS A 128 5.60 0.91 -1.75
N GLY A 129 5.69 2.02 -1.04
CA GLY A 129 4.98 3.24 -1.36
C GLY A 129 5.66 4.04 -2.48
N ALA A 130 4.85 4.77 -3.27
CA ALA A 130 5.34 5.74 -4.25
C ALA A 130 4.39 6.92 -4.37
N THR A 131 4.95 8.10 -4.70
CA THR A 131 4.21 9.35 -4.95
C THR A 131 4.15 9.70 -6.44
N ASN A 132 5.02 9.08 -7.24
CA ASN A 132 5.16 9.32 -8.68
C ASN A 132 5.76 8.07 -9.37
N LEU A 133 5.78 8.08 -10.71
CA LEU A 133 6.27 6.96 -11.50
C LEU A 133 7.76 6.69 -11.29
N GLY A 134 8.58 7.73 -11.20
CA GLY A 134 10.02 7.56 -11.00
C GLY A 134 10.35 6.83 -9.70
N GLU A 135 9.69 7.21 -8.60
CA GLU A 135 9.81 6.51 -7.32
C GLU A 135 9.32 5.07 -7.42
N ALA A 136 8.17 4.83 -8.04
CA ALA A 136 7.65 3.47 -8.26
C ALA A 136 8.66 2.59 -9.02
N LEU A 137 9.26 3.11 -10.10
CA LEU A 137 10.21 2.35 -10.91
C LEU A 137 11.52 2.07 -10.17
N ARG A 138 11.99 2.98 -9.30
CA ARG A 138 13.14 2.70 -8.42
C ARG A 138 12.85 1.55 -7.46
N ARG A 139 11.69 1.56 -6.79
CA ARG A 139 11.27 0.47 -5.89
C ARG A 139 11.13 -0.87 -6.62
N ILE A 140 10.59 -0.85 -7.85
CA ILE A 140 10.49 -2.05 -8.69
C ILE A 140 11.88 -2.57 -9.08
N ASN A 141 12.79 -1.68 -9.40
CA ASN A 141 14.18 -2.05 -9.72
C ASN A 141 14.89 -2.73 -8.53
N GLU A 142 14.57 -2.30 -7.31
CA GLU A 142 15.07 -2.90 -6.07
C GLU A 142 14.35 -4.22 -5.71
N GLY A 143 13.37 -4.66 -6.50
CA GLY A 143 12.68 -5.94 -6.34
C GLY A 143 11.29 -5.87 -5.71
N ALA A 144 10.67 -4.70 -5.58
CA ALA A 144 9.28 -4.59 -5.14
C ALA A 144 8.34 -5.35 -6.08
N ALA A 145 7.44 -6.15 -5.52
CA ALA A 145 6.44 -6.94 -6.23
C ALA A 145 5.06 -6.26 -6.28
N MET A 146 4.86 -5.24 -5.46
CA MET A 146 3.67 -4.40 -5.41
C MET A 146 4.08 -2.95 -5.13
N ILE A 147 3.45 -2.02 -5.83
CA ILE A 147 3.50 -0.59 -5.51
C ILE A 147 2.15 -0.18 -4.94
N ARG A 148 2.17 0.68 -3.93
CA ARG A 148 0.99 1.40 -3.48
C ARG A 148 1.23 2.91 -3.53
N SER A 149 0.17 3.70 -3.73
CA SER A 149 0.32 5.13 -3.47
C SER A 149 0.67 5.33 -1.98
N LYS A 150 1.51 6.31 -1.67
CA LYS A 150 1.76 6.66 -0.27
C LYS A 150 0.51 7.28 0.36
N GLY A 151 -0.11 8.24 -0.35
CA GLY A 151 -1.15 9.06 0.24
C GLY A 151 -0.66 9.74 1.52
N GLU A 152 -1.57 10.13 2.40
CA GLU A 152 -1.19 10.58 3.73
C GLU A 152 -1.93 9.74 4.78
N ALA A 153 -1.30 8.63 5.17
CA ALA A 153 -1.90 7.59 6.00
C ALA A 153 -2.38 8.14 7.35
N GLY A 154 -3.55 7.70 7.81
CA GLY A 154 -4.11 8.06 9.10
C GLY A 154 -4.81 9.42 9.16
N THR A 155 -5.00 10.09 8.02
CA THR A 155 -5.66 11.39 7.95
C THR A 155 -7.17 11.30 7.70
N GLY A 156 -7.65 10.23 7.05
CA GLY A 156 -9.04 10.17 6.56
C GLY A 156 -9.32 11.16 5.43
N ASP A 157 -8.28 11.76 4.84
CA ASP A 157 -8.32 12.66 3.69
C ASP A 157 -7.63 11.99 2.50
N VAL A 158 -8.43 11.62 1.51
CA VAL A 158 -7.98 10.87 0.33
C VAL A 158 -7.28 11.72 -0.72
N SER A 159 -7.25 13.04 -0.54
CA SER A 159 -6.76 13.99 -1.56
C SER A 159 -5.33 13.72 -2.00
N ASN A 160 -4.44 13.37 -1.07
CA ASN A 160 -3.03 13.10 -1.38
C ASN A 160 -2.85 11.76 -2.14
N ALA A 161 -3.61 10.72 -1.76
CA ALA A 161 -3.64 9.46 -2.51
C ALA A 161 -4.13 9.68 -3.95
N MET A 162 -5.19 10.50 -4.12
CA MET A 162 -5.72 10.90 -5.42
C MET A 162 -4.66 11.62 -6.25
N GLN A 163 -3.91 12.54 -5.65
CA GLN A 163 -2.83 13.26 -6.32
C GLN A 163 -1.74 12.30 -6.82
N HIS A 164 -1.32 11.33 -5.99
CA HIS A 164 -0.31 10.35 -6.35
C HIS A 164 -0.80 9.43 -7.49
N MET A 165 -2.03 8.93 -7.41
CA MET A 165 -2.62 8.10 -8.46
C MET A 165 -2.72 8.85 -9.80
N ARG A 166 -3.16 10.12 -9.77
CA ARG A 166 -3.20 10.96 -10.98
C ARG A 166 -1.81 11.20 -11.55
N LYS A 167 -0.81 11.42 -10.71
CA LYS A 167 0.57 11.65 -11.12
C LYS A 167 1.15 10.41 -11.79
N ILE A 168 1.10 9.25 -11.12
CA ILE A 168 1.59 7.98 -11.66
C ILE A 168 0.88 7.65 -12.99
N GLY A 169 -0.45 7.67 -13.02
CA GLY A 169 -1.22 7.38 -14.23
C GLY A 169 -0.99 8.39 -15.35
N GLY A 170 -0.78 9.68 -15.03
CA GLY A 170 -0.45 10.73 -15.99
C GLY A 170 0.92 10.53 -16.63
N GLU A 171 1.92 10.18 -15.80
CA GLU A 171 3.29 9.91 -16.27
C GLU A 171 3.35 8.63 -17.12
N ILE A 172 2.59 7.58 -16.77
CA ILE A 172 2.45 6.37 -17.61
C ILE A 172 1.88 6.73 -18.98
N ARG A 173 0.77 7.50 -19.03
CA ARG A 173 0.18 7.91 -20.31
C ARG A 173 1.12 8.78 -21.15
N ARG A 174 1.89 9.67 -20.50
CA ARG A 174 2.93 10.47 -21.16
C ARG A 174 3.95 9.55 -21.83
N LEU A 175 4.51 8.57 -21.11
CA LEU A 175 5.48 7.64 -21.68
C LEU A 175 4.92 6.87 -22.88
N SER A 176 3.68 6.39 -22.79
CA SER A 176 3.04 5.63 -23.89
C SER A 176 2.80 6.47 -25.16
N SER A 177 2.85 7.80 -25.07
CA SER A 177 2.75 8.70 -26.22
C SER A 177 4.08 9.19 -26.79
N MET A 178 5.20 8.83 -26.15
CA MET A 178 6.54 9.28 -26.55
C MET A 178 7.15 8.36 -27.61
N ARG A 179 8.04 8.91 -28.42
CA ARG A 179 8.89 8.14 -29.32
C ARG A 179 9.98 7.42 -28.52
N GLU A 180 10.49 6.33 -29.05
CA GLU A 180 11.50 5.52 -28.34
C GLU A 180 12.78 6.32 -28.01
N ASP A 181 13.21 7.21 -28.93
CA ASP A 181 14.37 8.08 -28.73
C ASP A 181 14.18 9.12 -27.60
N GLU A 182 12.95 9.51 -27.31
CA GLU A 182 12.62 10.43 -26.21
C GLU A 182 12.61 9.75 -24.84
N LEU A 183 12.50 8.41 -24.78
CA LEU A 183 12.47 7.66 -23.52
C LEU A 183 13.79 7.74 -22.74
N TYR A 184 14.93 7.98 -23.40
CA TYR A 184 16.20 8.24 -22.70
C TYR A 184 16.14 9.50 -21.84
N VAL A 185 15.51 10.55 -22.35
CA VAL A 185 15.31 11.80 -21.59
C VAL A 185 14.31 11.57 -20.46
N ALA A 186 13.22 10.88 -20.75
CA ALA A 186 12.21 10.54 -19.74
C ALA A 186 12.81 9.70 -18.58
N ALA A 187 13.67 8.72 -18.87
CA ALA A 187 14.35 7.92 -17.86
C ALA A 187 15.25 8.77 -16.96
N LYS A 188 15.97 9.73 -17.55
CA LYS A 188 16.81 10.70 -16.81
C LYS A 188 15.94 11.60 -15.91
N GLU A 189 14.82 12.15 -16.43
CA GLU A 189 13.91 13.00 -15.67
C GLU A 189 13.24 12.25 -14.52
N LEU A 190 12.83 11.00 -14.76
CA LEU A 190 12.22 10.12 -13.75
C LEU A 190 13.24 9.54 -12.76
N GLN A 191 14.55 9.68 -13.04
CA GLN A 191 15.61 9.02 -12.27
C GLN A 191 15.37 7.51 -12.12
N ALA A 192 14.99 6.87 -13.23
CA ALA A 192 14.58 5.47 -13.26
C ALA A 192 15.33 4.70 -14.35
N PRO A 193 15.53 3.38 -14.20
CA PRO A 193 16.19 2.56 -15.21
C PRO A 193 15.47 2.62 -16.56
N TYR A 194 16.22 2.82 -17.63
CA TYR A 194 15.68 2.93 -18.99
C TYR A 194 14.81 1.74 -19.39
N GLU A 195 15.24 0.52 -19.07
CA GLU A 195 14.49 -0.70 -19.44
C GLU A 195 13.10 -0.74 -18.80
N LEU A 196 12.96 -0.30 -17.56
CA LEU A 196 11.65 -0.20 -16.90
C LEU A 196 10.79 0.91 -17.51
N VAL A 197 11.39 2.06 -17.84
CA VAL A 197 10.68 3.16 -18.54
C VAL A 197 10.16 2.69 -19.90
N LYS A 198 11.00 1.95 -20.66
CA LYS A 198 10.61 1.35 -21.94
C LYS A 198 9.50 0.32 -21.78
N GLU A 199 9.59 -0.57 -20.78
CA GLU A 199 8.54 -1.56 -20.49
C GLU A 199 7.19 -0.87 -20.20
N VAL A 200 7.20 0.18 -19.37
CA VAL A 200 5.98 0.95 -19.05
C VAL A 200 5.44 1.69 -20.28
N ALA A 201 6.30 2.30 -21.10
CA ALA A 201 5.89 2.96 -22.33
C ALA A 201 5.18 2.00 -23.30
N GLN A 202 5.68 0.77 -23.43
CA GLN A 202 5.14 -0.25 -24.32
C GLN A 202 3.86 -0.90 -23.76
N SER A 203 3.80 -1.17 -22.44
CA SER A 203 2.68 -1.87 -21.82
C SER A 203 1.54 -0.95 -21.39
N GLY A 204 1.80 0.34 -21.21
CA GLY A 204 0.83 1.31 -20.68
C GLY A 204 0.48 1.12 -19.21
N LYS A 205 1.27 0.35 -18.46
CA LYS A 205 1.06 0.04 -17.04
C LYS A 205 2.36 -0.27 -16.32
N LEU A 206 2.33 -0.28 -14.99
CA LEU A 206 3.45 -0.81 -14.20
C LEU A 206 3.65 -2.32 -14.41
N PRO A 207 4.89 -2.83 -14.32
CA PRO A 207 5.16 -4.27 -14.40
C PRO A 207 4.76 -5.06 -13.15
N VAL A 208 4.21 -4.37 -12.15
CA VAL A 208 3.66 -4.92 -10.90
C VAL A 208 2.32 -4.28 -10.59
N VAL A 209 1.54 -4.87 -9.69
CA VAL A 209 0.26 -4.31 -9.26
C VAL A 209 0.41 -2.95 -8.59
N LEU A 210 -0.55 -2.06 -8.83
CA LEU A 210 -0.62 -0.72 -8.24
C LEU A 210 -1.84 -0.62 -7.33
N PHE A 211 -1.63 -0.72 -6.04
CA PHE A 211 -2.65 -0.45 -5.03
C PHE A 211 -2.67 1.03 -4.63
N THR A 212 -3.69 1.44 -3.92
CA THR A 212 -3.74 2.77 -3.32
C THR A 212 -3.84 2.68 -1.81
N ALA A 213 -3.24 3.64 -1.12
CA ALA A 213 -3.26 3.78 0.32
C ALA A 213 -3.29 5.27 0.70
N GLY A 214 -3.69 5.53 1.94
CA GLY A 214 -3.64 6.86 2.55
C GLY A 214 -4.96 7.64 2.45
N GLY A 215 -5.62 7.82 3.60
CA GLY A 215 -6.77 8.69 3.73
C GLY A 215 -8.13 8.10 3.32
N ILE A 216 -8.22 6.85 2.90
CA ILE A 216 -9.48 6.19 2.56
C ILE A 216 -10.29 5.96 3.84
N ALA A 217 -11.49 6.55 3.93
CA ALA A 217 -12.33 6.49 5.13
C ALA A 217 -13.78 6.06 4.83
N THR A 218 -14.19 6.07 3.58
CA THR A 218 -15.55 5.74 3.15
C THR A 218 -15.59 4.74 2.00
N PRO A 219 -16.71 4.03 1.78
CA PRO A 219 -16.89 3.18 0.60
C PRO A 219 -16.73 3.95 -0.72
N ALA A 220 -17.19 5.20 -0.76
CA ALA A 220 -17.06 6.03 -1.95
C ALA A 220 -15.59 6.40 -2.24
N ASP A 221 -14.75 6.61 -1.21
CA ASP A 221 -13.31 6.82 -1.39
C ASP A 221 -12.65 5.57 -2.00
N ALA A 222 -13.01 4.39 -1.49
CA ALA A 222 -12.49 3.12 -2.03
C ALA A 222 -12.87 2.94 -3.50
N ALA A 223 -14.13 3.17 -3.85
CA ALA A 223 -14.61 3.13 -5.24
C ALA A 223 -13.93 4.18 -6.13
N LEU A 224 -13.68 5.40 -5.61
CA LEU A 224 -12.96 6.46 -6.32
C LEU A 224 -11.54 6.01 -6.68
N MET A 225 -10.83 5.38 -5.76
CA MET A 225 -9.45 4.91 -6.00
C MET A 225 -9.43 3.80 -7.06
N MET A 226 -10.39 2.88 -7.03
CA MET A 226 -10.53 1.85 -8.08
C MET A 226 -10.83 2.49 -9.45
N ALA A 227 -11.69 3.51 -9.50
CA ALA A 227 -12.00 4.27 -10.72
C ALA A 227 -10.77 5.03 -11.27
N MET A 228 -9.81 5.36 -10.41
CA MET A 228 -8.54 5.97 -10.81
C MET A 228 -7.51 4.98 -11.32
N GLY A 229 -7.85 3.69 -11.42
CA GLY A 229 -7.00 2.65 -11.99
C GLY A 229 -6.14 1.92 -10.95
N ALA A 230 -6.51 1.97 -9.67
CA ALA A 230 -5.90 1.11 -8.68
C ALA A 230 -6.30 -0.35 -8.90
N ASP A 231 -5.37 -1.27 -8.64
CA ASP A 231 -5.60 -2.72 -8.65
C ASP A 231 -6.22 -3.23 -7.33
N GLY A 232 -6.34 -2.36 -6.32
CA GLY A 232 -6.91 -2.63 -5.01
C GLY A 232 -6.61 -1.50 -4.03
N VAL A 233 -7.07 -1.62 -2.80
CA VAL A 233 -6.93 -0.56 -1.79
C VAL A 233 -6.39 -1.08 -0.46
N PHE A 234 -5.62 -0.24 0.24
CA PHE A 234 -5.24 -0.41 1.65
C PHE A 234 -6.10 0.53 2.50
N ILE A 235 -6.70 0.01 3.56
CA ILE A 235 -7.51 0.81 4.49
C ILE A 235 -7.18 0.38 5.93
N GLY A 236 -6.81 1.34 6.78
CA GLY A 236 -6.52 1.08 8.18
C GLY A 236 -7.40 1.93 9.10
N SER A 237 -6.91 3.12 9.44
CA SER A 237 -7.60 4.04 10.35
C SER A 237 -9.04 4.35 9.92
N GLY A 238 -9.30 4.43 8.62
CA GLY A 238 -10.64 4.69 8.08
C GLY A 238 -11.69 3.67 8.51
N ILE A 239 -11.28 2.42 8.75
CA ILE A 239 -12.15 1.36 9.27
C ILE A 239 -12.12 1.35 10.79
N PHE A 240 -10.95 1.16 11.41
CA PHE A 240 -10.85 0.86 12.83
C PHE A 240 -10.96 2.06 13.77
N LYS A 241 -10.98 3.29 13.24
CA LYS A 241 -11.31 4.54 13.97
C LYS A 241 -12.73 5.04 13.68
N SER A 242 -13.56 4.26 12.99
CA SER A 242 -14.97 4.57 12.74
C SER A 242 -15.87 4.05 13.88
N GLY A 243 -17.11 4.53 13.91
CA GLY A 243 -18.08 4.12 14.93
C GLY A 243 -18.53 2.66 14.83
N ASN A 244 -18.40 2.02 13.65
CA ASN A 244 -18.73 0.59 13.44
C ASN A 244 -17.74 -0.04 12.46
N PRO A 245 -16.57 -0.54 12.94
CA PRO A 245 -15.53 -1.09 12.08
C PRO A 245 -15.97 -2.28 11.22
N ALA A 246 -16.73 -3.23 11.77
CA ALA A 246 -17.13 -4.43 11.04
C ALA A 246 -18.05 -4.09 9.84
N GLN A 247 -19.05 -3.24 10.07
CA GLN A 247 -19.96 -2.81 9.01
C GLN A 247 -19.24 -1.98 7.96
N ARG A 248 -18.35 -1.08 8.37
CA ARG A 248 -17.56 -0.24 7.47
C ARG A 248 -16.56 -1.06 6.64
N ALA A 249 -15.91 -2.05 7.23
CA ALA A 249 -15.04 -2.99 6.52
C ALA A 249 -15.79 -3.70 5.39
N ALA A 250 -16.93 -4.32 5.68
CA ALA A 250 -17.77 -5.00 4.69
C ALA A 250 -18.24 -4.05 3.58
N ALA A 251 -18.63 -2.82 3.95
CA ALA A 251 -19.06 -1.80 3.01
C ALA A 251 -17.92 -1.35 2.07
N CYS A 252 -16.70 -1.18 2.57
CA CYS A 252 -15.54 -0.83 1.77
C CYS A 252 -15.14 -1.98 0.82
N VAL A 253 -15.17 -3.24 1.28
CA VAL A 253 -14.94 -4.41 0.42
C VAL A 253 -15.95 -4.44 -0.72
N LYS A 254 -17.23 -4.29 -0.41
CA LYS A 254 -18.32 -4.27 -1.40
C LYS A 254 -18.14 -3.14 -2.42
N ALA A 255 -17.83 -1.93 -1.96
CA ALA A 255 -17.61 -0.79 -2.84
C ALA A 255 -16.35 -0.92 -3.72
N THR A 256 -15.28 -1.55 -3.20
CA THR A 256 -14.09 -1.88 -3.98
C THR A 256 -14.40 -2.91 -5.07
N THR A 257 -15.16 -3.95 -4.75
CA THR A 257 -15.52 -5.00 -5.71
C THR A 257 -16.46 -4.49 -6.80
N PHE A 258 -17.43 -3.68 -6.44
CA PHE A 258 -18.49 -3.18 -7.35
C PHE A 258 -18.36 -1.68 -7.63
N TRP A 259 -17.15 -1.16 -7.68
CA TRP A 259 -16.88 0.27 -7.81
C TRP A 259 -17.51 0.94 -9.04
N GLN A 260 -17.80 0.17 -10.09
CA GLN A 260 -18.43 0.65 -11.33
C GLN A 260 -19.95 0.83 -11.20
N ASP A 261 -20.57 0.26 -10.17
CA ASP A 261 -22.00 0.37 -9.92
C ASP A 261 -22.28 1.39 -8.82
N ALA A 262 -22.60 2.62 -9.23
CA ALA A 262 -22.89 3.72 -8.30
C ALA A 262 -24.05 3.41 -7.34
N LYS A 263 -25.01 2.57 -7.75
CA LYS A 263 -26.14 2.17 -6.87
C LYS A 263 -25.65 1.24 -5.76
N VAL A 264 -24.80 0.27 -6.09
CA VAL A 264 -24.19 -0.64 -5.09
C VAL A 264 -23.31 0.17 -4.11
N VAL A 265 -22.52 1.13 -4.60
CA VAL A 265 -21.71 2.00 -3.74
C VAL A 265 -22.60 2.87 -2.84
N ALA A 266 -23.68 3.43 -3.37
CA ALA A 266 -24.62 4.21 -2.57
C ALA A 266 -25.30 3.36 -1.48
N ASP A 267 -25.75 2.15 -1.81
CA ASP A 267 -26.37 1.25 -0.85
C ASP A 267 -25.37 0.77 0.22
N ALA A 268 -24.11 0.49 -0.16
CA ALA A 268 -23.06 0.15 0.77
C ALA A 268 -22.68 1.31 1.72
N SER A 269 -22.93 2.55 1.32
CA SER A 269 -22.62 3.75 2.11
C SER A 269 -23.69 4.12 3.15
N ARG A 270 -24.83 3.38 3.20
CA ARG A 270 -25.94 3.70 4.10
C ARG A 270 -25.72 3.18 5.51
N GLY A 271 -26.07 4.01 6.51
CA GLY A 271 -26.20 3.56 7.91
C GLY A 271 -24.92 3.10 8.57
N LEU A 272 -23.75 3.54 8.11
CA LEU A 272 -22.44 3.09 8.61
C LEU A 272 -22.01 3.75 9.93
N GLY A 273 -22.82 4.62 10.52
CA GLY A 273 -22.43 5.42 11.67
C GLY A 273 -21.36 6.47 11.31
N GLU A 274 -20.70 6.98 12.32
CA GLU A 274 -19.69 8.04 12.13
C GLU A 274 -18.44 7.50 11.43
N ALA A 275 -17.95 8.26 10.44
CA ALA A 275 -16.64 8.05 9.88
C ALA A 275 -15.56 8.45 10.89
N MET A 276 -14.30 8.02 10.67
CA MET A 276 -13.18 8.50 11.47
C MET A 276 -13.11 10.04 11.42
N VAL A 277 -12.69 10.65 12.53
CA VAL A 277 -12.35 12.08 12.54
C VAL A 277 -11.09 12.28 11.67
N GLY A 278 -11.21 13.09 10.63
CA GLY A 278 -10.15 13.33 9.67
C GLY A 278 -9.25 14.52 10.05
N ILE A 279 -8.08 14.56 9.41
CA ILE A 279 -7.14 15.67 9.43
C ILE A 279 -6.98 16.14 7.98
N ASN A 280 -7.23 17.41 7.71
CA ASN A 280 -6.99 17.98 6.39
C ASN A 280 -5.49 17.94 6.07
N VAL A 281 -5.12 17.27 4.99
CA VAL A 281 -3.71 17.12 4.57
C VAL A 281 -3.04 18.46 4.31
N ALA A 282 -3.79 19.46 3.83
CA ALA A 282 -3.26 20.80 3.58
C ALA A 282 -2.76 21.50 4.87
N ASP A 283 -3.34 21.14 6.01
CA ASP A 283 -2.99 21.73 7.31
C ASP A 283 -1.82 21.00 7.99
N LEU A 284 -1.33 19.88 7.41
CA LEU A 284 -0.18 19.15 7.97
C LEU A 284 1.14 19.85 7.68
N PRO A 285 1.92 20.22 8.72
CA PRO A 285 3.28 20.71 8.53
C PRO A 285 4.15 19.66 7.82
N ALA A 286 5.09 20.11 6.98
CA ALA A 286 5.98 19.22 6.22
C ALA A 286 6.66 18.12 7.07
N PRO A 287 7.19 18.40 8.29
CA PRO A 287 7.81 17.36 9.11
C PRO A 287 6.84 16.23 9.56
N HIS A 288 5.53 16.49 9.50
CA HIS A 288 4.50 15.55 9.90
C HIS A 288 3.92 14.74 8.72
N ARG A 289 4.37 15.02 7.49
CA ARG A 289 3.95 14.31 6.29
C ARG A 289 4.73 13.01 6.15
N LEU A 290 4.01 11.88 6.31
CA LEU A 290 4.62 10.55 6.19
C LEU A 290 5.01 10.24 4.75
N ALA A 291 4.24 10.70 3.77
CA ALA A 291 4.48 10.47 2.35
C ALA A 291 5.83 11.00 1.83
N GLU A 292 6.41 11.98 2.50
CA GLU A 292 7.69 12.58 2.11
C GLU A 292 8.91 11.74 2.57
N ARG A 293 8.70 10.72 3.40
CA ARG A 293 9.77 9.83 3.87
C ARG A 293 10.22 8.87 2.78
N GLY A 294 11.54 8.64 2.68
CA GLY A 294 12.13 7.62 1.81
C GLY A 294 11.85 7.86 0.32
N TRP A 295 12.14 9.06 -0.13
CA TRP A 295 12.02 9.43 -1.55
C TRP A 295 13.08 8.78 -2.42
#